data_ba1d5150ee509bbad3cd5c7d64eebcd7
#
_entry.id   ba1d5150ee509bbad3cd5c7d64eebcd7
#
_cell.length_a   1.000
_cell.length_b   1.000
_cell.length_c   1.000
_cell.angle_alpha   90.00
_cell.angle_beta   90.00
_cell.angle_gamma   90.00
#
_symmetry.space_group_name_H-M   'P 1'
#
loop_
_entity.id
_entity.type
_entity.pdbx_description
1 polymer ?
#
loop_
_entity_poly.entity_id
_entity_poly.type
_entity_poly.pdbx_seq_one_letter_code
_entity_poly.pdbx_strand_id
1 'polypeptide(L)'
;MKLPSIPLPDSAAAAAARERQNNLTKPQGSLGRLEDLSIQLAAIGKRSVDRKAVIVMAGDHGVAAEGVSAYPSEVTPQMVLNFVRGGAAINVLARQANARITVVDIGVNFDFDLSLPIVQRKVMRGTRNMAREAAMT
;
A
#
# COMPACT_ATOMS: atom_id res chain seq x y z
N MET A 1 16.37 -13.47 -0.94
CA MET A 1 16.25 -12.15 -1.59
C MET A 1 17.06 -11.15 -0.79
N LYS A 2 18.02 -10.43 -1.41
CA LYS A 2 18.81 -9.41 -0.69
C LYS A 2 17.99 -8.11 -0.69
N LEU A 3 17.64 -7.60 0.49
CA LEU A 3 16.95 -6.31 0.60
C LEU A 3 17.89 -5.18 0.19
N PRO A 4 17.41 -4.16 -0.52
CA PRO A 4 18.22 -2.98 -0.82
C PRO A 4 18.58 -2.24 0.48
N SER A 5 19.76 -1.64 0.52
CA SER A 5 20.13 -0.74 1.60
C SER A 5 19.25 0.51 1.53
N ILE A 6 18.60 0.84 2.64
CA ILE A 6 17.80 2.05 2.77
C ILE A 6 18.66 3.07 3.52
N PRO A 7 19.05 4.20 2.89
CA PRO A 7 19.83 5.23 3.56
C PRO A 7 19.01 5.88 4.68
N LEU A 8 19.71 6.35 5.71
CA LEU A 8 19.09 7.15 6.78
C LEU A 8 18.58 8.49 6.21
N PRO A 9 17.50 9.04 6.78
CA PRO A 9 17.02 10.36 6.42
C PRO A 9 18.09 11.44 6.70
N ASP A 10 18.20 12.40 5.79
CA ASP A 10 19.11 13.53 5.92
C ASP A 10 18.56 14.54 6.94
N SER A 11 19.24 14.63 8.10
CA SER A 11 18.85 15.53 9.18
C SER A 11 19.05 17.02 8.83
N ALA A 12 20.03 17.35 8.02
CA ALA A 12 20.27 18.73 7.57
C ALA A 12 19.17 19.18 6.61
N ALA A 13 18.76 18.32 5.67
CA ALA A 13 17.62 18.59 4.79
C ALA A 13 16.30 18.73 5.57
N ALA A 14 16.10 17.93 6.61
CA ALA A 14 14.95 18.04 7.50
C ALA A 14 14.93 19.38 8.24
N ALA A 15 16.07 19.81 8.79
CA ALA A 15 16.19 21.09 9.50
C ALA A 15 15.91 22.28 8.56
N ALA A 16 16.49 22.29 7.38
CA ALA A 16 16.26 23.32 6.36
C ALA A 16 14.79 23.38 5.92
N ALA A 17 14.13 22.21 5.76
CA ALA A 17 12.71 22.16 5.42
C ALA A 17 11.84 22.71 6.56
N ARG A 18 12.16 22.43 7.82
CA ARG A 18 11.47 22.98 8.99
C ARG A 18 11.61 24.50 9.07
N GLU A 19 12.80 25.00 8.89
CA GLU A 19 13.05 26.45 8.85
C GLU A 19 12.24 27.11 7.72
N ARG A 20 12.21 26.50 6.53
CA ARG A 20 11.39 26.99 5.43
C ARG A 20 9.90 27.02 5.80
N GLN A 21 9.35 25.97 6.44
CA GLN A 21 7.96 25.94 6.87
C GLN A 21 7.63 27.08 7.84
N ASN A 22 8.55 27.39 8.77
CA ASN A 22 8.37 28.45 9.74
C ASN A 22 8.39 29.85 9.10
N ASN A 23 9.08 30.01 7.97
CA ASN A 23 9.25 31.28 7.25
C ASN A 23 8.24 31.48 6.10
N LEU A 24 7.33 30.52 5.87
CA LEU A 24 6.24 30.69 4.90
C LEU A 24 5.20 31.70 5.41
N THR A 25 4.57 32.41 4.47
CA THR A 25 3.47 33.36 4.76
C THR A 25 2.18 32.60 5.14
N LYS A 26 2.18 32.02 6.33
CA LYS A 26 1.06 31.30 6.93
C LYS A 26 1.18 31.31 8.45
N PRO A 27 0.10 31.15 9.24
CA PRO A 27 0.23 30.87 10.66
C PRO A 27 1.02 29.59 10.90
N GLN A 28 1.88 29.56 11.88
CA GLN A 28 2.67 28.35 12.20
C GLN A 28 1.73 27.20 12.58
N GLY A 29 2.00 26.01 12.03
CA GLY A 29 1.19 24.81 12.26
C GLY A 29 -0.14 24.77 11.53
N SER A 30 -0.50 25.78 10.74
CA SER A 30 -1.82 25.88 10.09
C SER A 30 -2.12 24.76 9.09
N LEU A 31 -1.10 24.12 8.50
CA LEU A 31 -1.26 22.99 7.60
C LEU A 31 -1.22 21.64 8.34
N GLY A 32 -1.05 21.65 9.68
CA GLY A 32 -1.06 20.44 10.50
C GLY A 32 -0.04 19.41 10.02
N ARG A 33 -0.45 18.17 9.87
CA ARG A 33 0.41 17.06 9.46
C ARG A 33 1.08 17.22 8.09
N LEU A 34 0.56 18.08 7.22
CA LEU A 34 1.21 18.34 5.92
C LEU A 34 2.58 18.99 6.10
N GLU A 35 2.78 19.77 7.15
CA GLU A 35 4.10 20.36 7.47
C GLU A 35 5.11 19.27 7.81
N ASP A 36 4.76 18.33 8.70
CA ASP A 36 5.61 17.20 9.06
C ASP A 36 5.92 16.31 7.87
N LEU A 37 4.91 16.00 7.04
CA LEU A 37 5.11 15.20 5.83
C LEU A 37 6.06 15.88 4.85
N SER A 38 5.97 17.20 4.68
CA SER A 38 6.87 17.94 3.80
C SER A 38 8.32 17.86 4.27
N ILE A 39 8.53 17.94 5.60
CA ILE A 39 9.86 17.81 6.22
C ILE A 39 10.40 16.39 6.04
N GLN A 40 9.57 15.36 6.23
CA GLN A 40 9.97 13.98 6.01
C GLN A 40 10.35 13.71 4.54
N LEU A 41 9.54 14.22 3.60
CA LEU A 41 9.85 14.09 2.17
C LEU A 41 11.16 14.78 1.80
N ALA A 42 11.47 15.95 2.36
CA ALA A 42 12.75 16.61 2.17
C ALA A 42 13.91 15.76 2.71
N ALA A 43 13.73 15.18 3.91
CA ALA A 43 14.76 14.35 4.55
C ALA A 43 15.11 13.09 3.74
N ILE A 44 14.15 12.52 3.01
CA ILE A 44 14.39 11.37 2.11
C ILE A 44 14.72 11.79 0.67
N GLY A 45 15.02 13.07 0.44
CA GLY A 45 15.43 13.61 -0.86
C GLY A 45 14.31 13.69 -1.91
N LYS A 46 13.02 13.63 -1.48
CA LYS A 46 11.87 13.73 -2.39
C LYS A 46 11.28 15.13 -2.39
N ARG A 47 11.42 15.81 -3.54
CA ARG A 47 10.92 17.17 -3.75
C ARG A 47 9.64 17.23 -4.56
N SER A 48 9.29 16.15 -5.24
CA SER A 48 8.05 16.02 -6.00
C SER A 48 7.46 14.62 -5.87
N VAL A 49 6.14 14.51 -6.05
CA VAL A 49 5.35 13.26 -6.01
C VAL A 49 4.52 13.12 -7.29
N ASP A 50 5.13 13.36 -8.44
CA ASP A 50 4.44 13.41 -9.73
C ASP A 50 3.87 12.05 -10.15
N ARG A 51 4.55 10.96 -9.78
CA ARG A 51 4.13 9.60 -10.09
C ARG A 51 3.56 8.92 -8.86
N LYS A 52 2.27 8.70 -8.87
CA LYS A 52 1.54 8.05 -7.79
C LYS A 52 1.22 6.60 -8.15
N ALA A 53 1.28 5.71 -7.17
CA ALA A 53 0.92 4.31 -7.34
C ALA A 53 0.14 3.81 -6.12
N VAL A 54 -0.86 2.99 -6.39
CA VAL A 54 -1.56 2.19 -5.38
C VAL A 54 -1.18 0.74 -5.62
N ILE A 55 -0.68 0.06 -4.60
CA ILE A 55 -0.36 -1.36 -4.65
C ILE A 55 -1.41 -2.09 -3.81
N VAL A 56 -2.21 -2.93 -4.47
CA VAL A 56 -3.20 -3.79 -3.82
C VAL A 56 -2.58 -5.16 -3.65
N MET A 57 -2.27 -5.54 -2.42
CA MET A 57 -1.75 -6.86 -2.07
C MET A 57 -2.89 -7.75 -1.62
N ALA A 58 -3.20 -8.79 -2.39
CA ALA A 58 -4.32 -9.70 -2.13
C ALA A 58 -3.84 -11.02 -1.51
N GLY A 59 -4.54 -11.47 -0.48
CA GLY A 59 -4.30 -12.74 0.17
C GLY A 59 -5.48 -13.17 1.01
N ASP A 60 -5.64 -14.46 1.19
CA ASP A 60 -6.63 -15.05 2.07
C ASP A 60 -6.05 -15.28 3.46
N HIS A 61 -6.92 -15.37 4.45
CA HIS A 61 -6.56 -15.57 5.84
C HIS A 61 -7.35 -16.73 6.45
N GLY A 62 -6.64 -17.72 7.02
CA GLY A 62 -7.26 -18.91 7.62
C GLY A 62 -8.23 -18.58 8.76
N VAL A 63 -8.10 -17.42 9.40
CA VAL A 63 -9.04 -16.97 10.44
C VAL A 63 -10.46 -16.72 9.90
N ALA A 64 -10.65 -16.60 8.59
CA ALA A 64 -11.98 -16.52 7.98
C ALA A 64 -12.88 -17.71 8.36
N ALA A 65 -12.30 -18.89 8.65
CA ALA A 65 -13.00 -20.07 9.14
C ALA A 65 -13.69 -19.87 10.50
N GLU A 66 -13.29 -18.86 11.27
CA GLU A 66 -13.91 -18.51 12.57
C GLU A 66 -15.13 -17.57 12.41
N GLY A 67 -15.56 -17.28 11.18
CA GLY A 67 -16.72 -16.43 10.92
C GLY A 67 -16.49 -14.93 11.17
N VAL A 68 -15.27 -14.49 11.19
CA VAL A 68 -14.89 -13.07 11.43
C VAL A 68 -15.12 -12.16 10.22
N SER A 69 -15.38 -12.74 9.05
CA SER A 69 -15.67 -12.00 7.81
C SER A 69 -17.15 -12.11 7.44
N ALA A 70 -17.72 -11.01 6.98
CA ALA A 70 -19.08 -10.99 6.42
C ALA A 70 -19.18 -11.72 5.07
N TYR A 71 -18.06 -11.99 4.41
CA TYR A 71 -17.99 -12.64 3.11
C TYR A 71 -17.08 -13.86 3.17
N PRO A 72 -17.42 -14.94 2.44
CA PRO A 72 -16.57 -16.13 2.34
C PRO A 72 -15.31 -15.85 1.50
N SER A 73 -14.27 -16.68 1.67
CA SER A 73 -12.97 -16.50 0.99
C SER A 73 -13.06 -16.58 -0.55
N GLU A 74 -14.09 -17.20 -1.10
CA GLU A 74 -14.36 -17.27 -2.54
C GLU A 74 -14.58 -15.88 -3.17
N VAL A 75 -14.90 -14.87 -2.36
CA VAL A 75 -15.04 -13.48 -2.82
C VAL A 75 -13.68 -12.87 -3.11
N THR A 76 -12.58 -13.30 -2.47
CA THR A 76 -11.23 -12.75 -2.67
C THR A 76 -10.79 -12.79 -4.14
N PRO A 77 -10.81 -13.94 -4.85
CA PRO A 77 -10.44 -13.97 -6.26
C PRO A 77 -11.38 -13.15 -7.15
N GLN A 78 -12.67 -13.08 -6.83
CA GLN A 78 -13.63 -12.24 -7.56
C GLN A 78 -13.28 -10.76 -7.43
N MET A 79 -12.87 -10.32 -6.23
CA MET A 79 -12.43 -8.94 -5.99
C MET A 79 -11.12 -8.63 -6.70
N VAL A 80 -10.17 -9.57 -6.73
CA VAL A 80 -8.92 -9.41 -7.49
C VAL A 80 -9.22 -9.19 -8.98
N LEU A 81 -10.09 -10.00 -9.56
CA LEU A 81 -10.52 -9.83 -10.95
C LEU A 81 -11.26 -8.49 -11.16
N ASN A 82 -12.02 -8.04 -10.18
CA ASN A 82 -12.69 -6.74 -10.23
C ASN A 82 -11.68 -5.57 -10.21
N PHE A 83 -10.61 -5.65 -9.41
CA PHE A 83 -9.51 -4.67 -9.44
C PHE A 83 -8.85 -4.62 -10.83
N VAL A 84 -8.58 -5.77 -11.42
CA VAL A 84 -7.99 -5.87 -12.77
C VAL A 84 -8.91 -5.26 -13.83
N ARG A 85 -10.22 -5.50 -13.74
CA ARG A 85 -11.22 -4.94 -14.67
C ARG A 85 -11.51 -3.45 -14.44
N GLY A 86 -11.03 -2.87 -13.36
CA GLY A 86 -11.22 -1.45 -13.06
C GLY A 86 -12.56 -1.08 -12.43
N GLY A 87 -13.32 -2.06 -11.91
CA GLY A 87 -14.68 -1.88 -11.40
C GLY A 87 -14.79 -1.55 -9.90
N ALA A 88 -13.71 -1.69 -9.14
CA ALA A 88 -13.74 -1.44 -7.70
C ALA A 88 -13.60 0.06 -7.36
N ALA A 89 -14.04 0.45 -6.17
CA ALA A 89 -13.93 1.83 -5.67
C ALA A 89 -12.48 2.37 -5.72
N ILE A 90 -11.49 1.54 -5.39
CA ILE A 90 -10.08 1.91 -5.46
C ILE A 90 -9.66 2.33 -6.87
N ASN A 91 -10.23 1.71 -7.90
CA ASN A 91 -9.96 2.06 -9.30
C ASN A 91 -10.48 3.46 -9.63
N VAL A 92 -11.68 3.80 -9.13
CA VAL A 92 -12.28 5.13 -9.32
C VAL A 92 -11.44 6.20 -8.64
N LEU A 93 -11.11 5.97 -7.36
CA LEU A 93 -10.30 6.89 -6.57
C LEU A 93 -8.88 7.06 -7.13
N ALA A 94 -8.25 5.99 -7.59
CA ALA A 94 -6.93 6.05 -8.21
C ALA A 94 -6.96 6.86 -9.52
N ARG A 95 -7.98 6.68 -10.37
CA ARG A 95 -8.15 7.51 -11.57
C ARG A 95 -8.30 8.99 -11.20
N GLN A 96 -9.12 9.30 -10.21
CA GLN A 96 -9.31 10.68 -9.73
C GLN A 96 -7.99 11.28 -9.21
N ALA A 97 -7.17 10.49 -8.54
CA ALA A 97 -5.87 10.91 -8.01
C ALA A 97 -4.74 10.88 -9.05
N ASN A 98 -5.01 10.46 -10.29
CA ASN A 98 -4.01 10.17 -11.31
C ASN A 98 -2.91 9.21 -10.79
N ALA A 99 -3.35 8.13 -10.17
CA ALA A 99 -2.48 7.09 -9.61
C ALA A 99 -2.61 5.78 -10.40
N ARG A 100 -1.49 5.10 -10.62
CA ARG A 100 -1.45 3.76 -11.21
C ARG A 100 -1.84 2.73 -10.16
N ILE A 101 -2.63 1.72 -10.54
CA ILE A 101 -2.89 0.55 -9.70
C ILE A 101 -2.01 -0.61 -10.15
N THR A 102 -1.44 -1.31 -9.18
CA THR A 102 -0.77 -2.60 -9.36
C THR A 102 -1.42 -3.60 -8.41
N VAL A 103 -1.92 -4.69 -8.96
CA VAL A 103 -2.51 -5.79 -8.18
C VAL A 103 -1.46 -6.88 -8.00
N VAL A 104 -1.24 -7.30 -6.76
CA VAL A 104 -0.26 -8.32 -6.39
C VAL A 104 -0.97 -9.46 -5.67
N ASP A 105 -0.85 -10.68 -6.19
CA ASP A 105 -1.24 -11.88 -5.47
C ASP A 105 -0.10 -12.28 -4.54
N ILE A 106 -0.30 -12.13 -3.24
CA ILE A 106 0.66 -12.53 -2.20
C ILE A 106 0.23 -13.80 -1.45
N GLY A 107 -1.03 -14.24 -1.64
CA GLY A 107 -1.52 -15.41 -0.91
C GLY A 107 -3.01 -15.71 -1.13
N VAL A 108 -3.57 -15.41 -2.28
CA VAL A 108 -4.95 -15.82 -2.59
C VAL A 108 -5.04 -17.33 -2.79
N ASN A 109 -6.03 -17.98 -2.19
CA ASN A 109 -6.25 -19.42 -2.37
C ASN A 109 -6.92 -19.74 -3.72
N PHE A 110 -6.38 -19.18 -4.77
CA PHE A 110 -6.82 -19.33 -6.15
C PHE A 110 -5.65 -19.14 -7.10
N ASP A 111 -5.63 -19.83 -8.24
CA ASP A 111 -4.62 -19.65 -9.27
C ASP A 111 -5.17 -18.78 -10.39
N PHE A 112 -4.61 -17.60 -10.52
CA PHE A 112 -4.96 -16.67 -11.59
C PHE A 112 -4.22 -17.03 -12.88
N ASP A 113 -4.88 -16.79 -14.01
CA ASP A 113 -4.26 -16.91 -15.33
C ASP A 113 -3.05 -15.95 -15.42
N LEU A 114 -1.92 -16.49 -15.90
CA LEU A 114 -0.66 -15.74 -16.05
C LEU A 114 -0.74 -14.62 -17.09
N SER A 115 -1.74 -14.64 -17.97
CA SER A 115 -1.98 -13.55 -18.94
C SER A 115 -2.60 -12.30 -18.30
N LEU A 116 -3.17 -12.43 -17.11
CA LEU A 116 -3.75 -11.28 -16.40
C LEU A 116 -2.67 -10.35 -15.84
N PRO A 117 -2.92 -9.03 -15.80
CA PRO A 117 -1.99 -8.05 -15.26
C PRO A 117 -1.94 -8.09 -13.72
N ILE A 118 -1.68 -9.27 -13.17
CA ILE A 118 -1.53 -9.54 -11.73
C ILE A 118 -0.07 -9.91 -11.48
N VAL A 119 0.57 -9.21 -10.55
CA VAL A 119 1.94 -9.56 -10.14
C VAL A 119 1.89 -10.79 -9.24
N GLN A 120 2.37 -11.92 -9.74
CA GLN A 120 2.38 -13.18 -9.00
C GLN A 120 3.53 -13.18 -7.98
N ARG A 121 3.19 -13.11 -6.69
CA ARG A 121 4.15 -13.17 -5.56
C ARG A 121 3.60 -13.99 -4.40
N LYS A 122 2.80 -15.01 -4.75
CA LYS A 122 2.17 -15.92 -3.78
C LYS A 122 3.22 -16.56 -2.88
N VAL A 123 3.12 -16.32 -1.58
CA VAL A 123 3.97 -16.93 -0.54
C VAL A 123 3.39 -18.29 -0.15
N MET A 124 2.08 -18.33 0.11
CA MET A 124 1.30 -19.53 0.39
C MET A 124 -0.18 -19.27 0.04
N ARG A 125 -1.01 -20.32 0.01
CA ARG A 125 -2.45 -20.21 -0.25
C ARG A 125 -3.21 -19.82 1.01
N GLY A 126 -3.24 -18.53 1.30
CA GLY A 126 -3.76 -17.97 2.54
C GLY A 126 -2.80 -18.12 3.72
N THR A 127 -3.07 -17.40 4.80
CA THR A 127 -2.37 -17.62 6.07
C THR A 127 -2.97 -18.81 6.81
N ARG A 128 -2.25 -19.35 7.80
CA ARG A 128 -2.86 -20.25 8.78
C ARG A 128 -3.88 -19.48 9.63
N ASN A 129 -4.69 -20.23 10.37
CA ASN A 129 -5.69 -19.67 11.27
C ASN A 129 -5.02 -19.10 12.53
N MET A 130 -4.90 -17.78 12.61
CA MET A 130 -4.24 -17.08 13.73
C MET A 130 -4.99 -17.21 15.06
N ALA A 131 -6.22 -17.71 15.08
CA ALA A 131 -6.92 -18.05 16.33
C ALA A 131 -6.43 -19.36 16.94
N ARG A 132 -5.67 -20.19 16.20
CA ARG A 132 -5.24 -21.52 16.61
C ARG A 132 -3.73 -21.70 16.60
N GLU A 133 -3.04 -21.02 15.71
CA GLU A 133 -1.59 -21.13 15.52
C GLU A 133 -1.01 -19.85 14.87
N ALA A 134 0.32 -19.76 14.77
CA ALA A 134 0.97 -18.63 14.09
C ALA A 134 0.53 -18.56 12.63
N ALA A 135 0.07 -17.38 12.21
CA ALA A 135 -0.45 -17.14 10.85
C ALA A 135 0.58 -17.42 9.76
N MET A 136 1.85 -17.15 10.04
CA MET A 136 2.99 -17.36 9.15
C MET A 136 4.17 -17.89 9.95
N THR A 137 5.10 -18.59 9.26
CA THR A 137 6.37 -19.07 9.84
C THR A 137 7.46 -18.06 9.63
#